data_cefd94fc856a29c90fde66df27e3ffc5
#
_entry.id   cefd94fc856a29c90fde66df27e3ffc5
#
_cell.length_a   1.000
_cell.length_b   1.000
_cell.length_c   1.000
_cell.angle_alpha   90.00
_cell.angle_beta   90.00
_cell.angle_gamma   90.00
#
_symmetry.space_group_name_H-M   'P 1'
#
loop_
_entity.id
_entity.type
_entity.pdbx_description
1 polymer ?
#
loop_
_entity_poly.entity_id
_entity_poly.type
_entity_poly.pdbx_seq_one_letter_code
_entity_poly.pdbx_strand_id
1 'polypeptide(L)'
;MVKHVIRRRLRSERGAELIELAIVLPILLLVVAGIVDFALAMQRFLTLNNAAREGARIAVLPGYTQTDVQNRVTQYVREGTGDDTASPTTVVTAVTIDPAGPTPAFPAAQVTVTLTHSYLFLGPVSGLFGGGSFSSITLTARSTMRIES
;
A
#
# COMPACT_ATOMS: atom_id res chain seq x y z
N MET A 1 -30.35 42.35 38.32
CA MET A 1 -28.97 42.58 37.80
C MET A 1 -28.13 41.31 37.67
N VAL A 2 -28.44 40.23 38.36
CA VAL A 2 -27.66 38.96 38.38
C VAL A 2 -27.85 38.08 37.11
N LYS A 3 -29.02 38.08 36.47
CA LYS A 3 -29.30 37.22 35.29
C LYS A 3 -28.49 37.61 34.02
N HIS A 4 -28.06 38.85 33.87
CA HIS A 4 -27.27 39.28 32.70
C HIS A 4 -25.81 38.86 32.77
N VAL A 5 -25.23 38.72 33.95
CA VAL A 5 -23.84 38.37 34.17
C VAL A 5 -23.63 36.85 33.90
N ILE A 6 -24.56 36.01 34.27
CA ILE A 6 -24.49 34.53 34.08
C ILE A 6 -24.60 34.20 32.60
N ARG A 7 -25.47 34.87 31.81
CA ARG A 7 -25.59 34.64 30.37
C ARG A 7 -24.33 35.03 29.58
N ARG A 8 -23.60 36.01 30.05
CA ARG A 8 -22.36 36.48 29.39
C ARG A 8 -21.20 35.49 29.62
N ARG A 9 -21.13 34.85 30.82
CA ARG A 9 -20.12 33.82 31.13
C ARG A 9 -20.34 32.56 30.30
N LEU A 10 -21.55 32.04 30.23
CA LEU A 10 -21.91 30.85 29.47
C LEU A 10 -21.68 31.01 27.98
N ARG A 11 -21.78 32.23 27.44
CA ARG A 11 -21.49 32.54 26.02
C ARG A 11 -19.99 32.62 25.74
N SER A 12 -19.18 32.98 26.74
CA SER A 12 -17.71 33.03 26.66
C SER A 12 -17.11 31.62 26.71
N GLU A 13 -17.63 30.74 27.58
CA GLU A 13 -17.18 29.36 27.70
C GLU A 13 -17.48 28.55 26.46
N ARG A 14 -18.69 28.64 25.89
CA ARG A 14 -19.03 28.01 24.61
C ARG A 14 -18.18 28.52 23.43
N GLY A 15 -17.77 29.79 23.45
CA GLY A 15 -16.87 30.34 22.45
C GLY A 15 -15.45 29.76 22.55
N ALA A 16 -14.95 29.56 23.76
CA ALA A 16 -13.64 28.93 23.99
C ALA A 16 -13.63 27.46 23.55
N GLU A 17 -14.66 26.69 23.89
CA GLU A 17 -14.83 25.30 23.46
C GLU A 17 -14.87 25.15 21.93
N LEU A 18 -15.55 26.09 21.23
CA LEU A 18 -15.61 26.08 19.77
C LEU A 18 -14.23 26.37 19.12
N ILE A 19 -13.43 27.27 19.72
CA ILE A 19 -12.09 27.56 19.25
C ILE A 19 -11.17 26.35 19.48
N GLU A 20 -11.25 25.71 20.62
CA GLU A 20 -10.51 24.51 20.94
C GLU A 20 -10.83 23.38 19.94
N LEU A 21 -12.14 23.12 19.71
CA LEU A 21 -12.58 22.16 18.72
C LEU A 21 -12.07 22.52 17.31
N ALA A 22 -12.10 23.78 16.92
CA ALA A 22 -11.63 24.23 15.61
C ALA A 22 -10.13 23.96 15.38
N ILE A 23 -9.32 23.94 16.44
CA ILE A 23 -7.89 23.62 16.36
C ILE A 23 -7.65 22.10 16.40
N VAL A 24 -8.40 21.38 17.24
CA VAL A 24 -8.23 19.93 17.42
C VAL A 24 -8.79 19.15 16.22
N LEU A 25 -9.91 19.60 15.64
CA LEU A 25 -10.59 18.89 14.55
C LEU A 25 -9.72 18.64 13.33
N PRO A 26 -8.95 19.60 12.79
CA PRO A 26 -8.05 19.36 11.66
C PRO A 26 -6.98 18.31 11.96
N ILE A 27 -6.43 18.31 13.17
CA ILE A 27 -5.42 17.33 13.60
C ILE A 27 -6.04 15.94 13.68
N LEU A 28 -7.23 15.83 14.26
CA LEU A 28 -7.96 14.56 14.34
C LEU A 28 -8.27 14.01 12.95
N LEU A 29 -8.75 14.85 12.03
CA LEU A 29 -9.02 14.46 10.65
C LEU A 29 -7.77 13.99 9.93
N LEU A 30 -6.62 14.63 10.16
CA LEU A 30 -5.34 14.22 9.58
C LEU A 30 -4.90 12.85 10.10
N VAL A 31 -5.10 12.54 11.38
CA VAL A 31 -4.82 11.22 11.95
C VAL A 31 -5.72 10.17 11.32
N VAL A 32 -7.03 10.44 11.21
CA VAL A 32 -7.99 9.52 10.58
C VAL A 32 -7.61 9.28 9.11
N ALA A 33 -7.29 10.32 8.37
CA ALA A 33 -6.83 10.24 6.98
C ALA A 33 -5.57 9.36 6.84
N GLY A 34 -4.61 9.53 7.75
CA GLY A 34 -3.40 8.69 7.78
C GLY A 34 -3.68 7.21 8.03
N ILE A 35 -4.64 6.91 8.91
CA ILE A 35 -5.07 5.52 9.16
C ILE A 35 -5.70 4.90 7.91
N VAL A 36 -6.54 5.65 7.19
CA VAL A 36 -7.18 5.18 5.94
C VAL A 36 -6.13 4.95 4.85
N ASP A 37 -5.22 5.89 4.62
CA ASP A 37 -4.15 5.77 3.64
C ASP A 37 -3.25 4.55 3.94
N PHE A 38 -2.91 4.33 5.21
CA PHE A 38 -2.13 3.16 5.62
C PHE A 38 -2.89 1.84 5.38
N ALA A 39 -4.19 1.80 5.67
CA ALA A 39 -5.02 0.62 5.43
C ALA A 39 -5.07 0.25 3.93
N LEU A 40 -5.22 1.26 3.06
CA LEU A 40 -5.20 1.07 1.60
C LEU A 40 -3.82 0.59 1.11
N ALA A 41 -2.72 1.14 1.62
CA ALA A 41 -1.37 0.69 1.30
C ALA A 41 -1.15 -0.77 1.73
N MET A 42 -1.62 -1.15 2.93
CA MET A 42 -1.51 -2.52 3.44
C MET A 42 -2.34 -3.51 2.59
N GLN A 43 -3.56 -3.13 2.21
CA GLN A 43 -4.39 -3.95 1.30
C GLN A 43 -3.66 -4.20 -0.03
N ARG A 44 -3.10 -3.17 -0.65
CA ARG A 44 -2.33 -3.29 -1.89
C ARG A 44 -1.09 -4.16 -1.70
N PHE A 45 -0.39 -4.02 -0.59
CA PHE A 45 0.77 -4.85 -0.27
C PHE A 45 0.42 -6.34 -0.15
N LEU A 46 -0.70 -6.67 0.51
CA LEU A 46 -1.18 -8.06 0.58
C LEU A 46 -1.55 -8.62 -0.79
N THR A 47 -2.22 -7.82 -1.62
CA THR A 47 -2.55 -8.20 -3.00
C THR A 47 -1.29 -8.46 -3.82
N LEU A 48 -0.25 -7.61 -3.71
CA LEU A 48 1.03 -7.82 -4.39
C LEU A 48 1.74 -9.10 -3.96
N ASN A 49 1.72 -9.42 -2.66
CA ASN A 49 2.31 -10.68 -2.17
C ASN A 49 1.61 -11.91 -2.77
N ASN A 50 0.28 -11.87 -2.86
CA ASN A 50 -0.48 -12.96 -3.48
C ASN A 50 -0.24 -13.02 -5.00
N ALA A 51 -0.18 -11.86 -5.68
CA ALA A 51 0.15 -11.78 -7.10
C ALA A 51 1.56 -12.33 -7.41
N ALA A 52 2.55 -12.02 -6.57
CA ALA A 52 3.91 -12.55 -6.70
C ALA A 52 3.94 -14.08 -6.53
N ARG A 53 3.16 -14.64 -5.60
CA ARG A 53 3.03 -16.08 -5.42
C ARG A 53 2.38 -16.76 -6.62
N GLU A 54 1.30 -16.18 -7.13
CA GLU A 54 0.60 -16.69 -8.33
C GLU A 54 1.51 -16.60 -9.56
N GLY A 55 2.23 -15.47 -9.73
CA GLY A 55 3.22 -15.30 -10.78
C GLY A 55 4.33 -16.34 -10.70
N ALA A 56 4.88 -16.61 -9.51
CA ALA A 56 5.92 -17.62 -9.31
C ALA A 56 5.41 -19.04 -9.62
N ARG A 57 4.15 -19.34 -9.27
CA ARG A 57 3.50 -20.61 -9.60
C ARG A 57 3.42 -20.85 -11.12
N ILE A 58 3.09 -19.83 -11.88
CA ILE A 58 3.00 -19.92 -13.34
C ILE A 58 4.40 -19.96 -13.97
N ALA A 59 5.34 -19.18 -13.43
CA ALA A 59 6.71 -19.12 -13.96
C ALA A 59 7.48 -20.43 -13.94
N VAL A 60 7.07 -21.40 -13.11
CA VAL A 60 7.68 -22.72 -13.04
C VAL A 60 6.98 -23.77 -13.92
N LEU A 61 5.83 -23.43 -14.52
CA LEU A 61 5.10 -24.35 -15.38
C LEU A 61 5.68 -24.36 -16.81
N PRO A 62 5.79 -25.52 -17.44
CA PRO A 62 6.29 -25.62 -18.80
C PRO A 62 5.31 -24.95 -19.78
N GLY A 63 5.84 -24.27 -20.79
CA GLY A 63 5.05 -23.62 -21.85
C GLY A 63 4.61 -22.19 -21.57
N TYR A 64 4.82 -21.67 -20.37
CA TYR A 64 4.52 -20.26 -20.05
C TYR A 64 5.74 -19.36 -20.29
N THR A 65 5.47 -18.20 -20.86
CA THR A 65 6.48 -17.17 -21.14
C THR A 65 6.50 -16.12 -20.02
N GLN A 66 7.55 -15.29 -20.00
CA GLN A 66 7.60 -14.15 -19.08
C GLN A 66 6.40 -13.20 -19.27
N THR A 67 5.95 -13.04 -20.51
CA THR A 67 4.79 -12.19 -20.82
C THR A 67 3.48 -12.74 -20.20
N ASP A 68 3.31 -14.06 -20.23
CA ASP A 68 2.14 -14.70 -19.61
C ASP A 68 2.13 -14.47 -18.10
N VAL A 69 3.28 -14.59 -17.45
CA VAL A 69 3.43 -14.29 -16.02
C VAL A 69 3.10 -12.82 -15.73
N GLN A 70 3.62 -11.88 -16.53
CA GLN A 70 3.34 -10.46 -16.35
C GLN A 70 1.86 -10.13 -16.52
N ASN A 71 1.22 -10.71 -17.55
CA ASN A 71 -0.21 -10.52 -17.80
C ASN A 71 -1.05 -11.04 -16.63
N ARG A 72 -0.73 -12.24 -16.13
CA ARG A 72 -1.44 -12.83 -14.99
C ARG A 72 -1.28 -12.04 -13.71
N VAL A 73 -0.06 -11.59 -13.41
CA VAL A 73 0.22 -10.74 -12.24
C VAL A 73 -0.53 -9.41 -12.35
N THR A 74 -0.54 -8.78 -13.53
CA THR A 74 -1.24 -7.52 -13.76
C THR A 74 -2.76 -7.69 -13.56
N GLN A 75 -3.33 -8.75 -14.13
CA GLN A 75 -4.74 -9.08 -13.93
C GLN A 75 -5.06 -9.26 -12.45
N TYR A 76 -4.27 -10.07 -11.73
CA TYR A 76 -4.48 -10.34 -10.31
C TYR A 76 -4.42 -9.06 -9.45
N VAL A 77 -3.47 -8.17 -9.75
CA VAL A 77 -3.34 -6.89 -9.04
C VAL A 77 -4.55 -6.00 -9.30
N ARG A 78 -5.03 -5.88 -10.54
CA ARG A 78 -6.20 -5.08 -10.89
C ARG A 78 -7.46 -5.58 -10.19
N GLU A 79 -7.72 -6.88 -10.28
CA GLU A 79 -8.86 -7.52 -9.61
C GLU A 79 -8.82 -7.34 -8.09
N GLY A 80 -7.65 -7.54 -7.48
CA GLY A 80 -7.49 -7.47 -6.02
C GLY A 80 -7.43 -6.05 -5.44
N THR A 81 -7.08 -5.05 -6.25
CA THR A 81 -7.08 -3.63 -5.83
C THR A 81 -8.34 -2.88 -6.25
N GLY A 82 -9.12 -3.43 -7.18
CA GLY A 82 -10.24 -2.73 -7.82
C GLY A 82 -9.80 -1.54 -8.67
N ASP A 83 -8.53 -1.52 -9.10
CA ASP A 83 -7.93 -0.45 -9.88
C ASP A 83 -7.51 -1.00 -11.26
N ASP A 84 -8.37 -0.82 -12.26
CA ASP A 84 -8.14 -1.29 -13.62
C ASP A 84 -6.95 -0.60 -14.31
N THR A 85 -6.50 0.53 -13.77
CA THR A 85 -5.36 1.29 -14.27
C THR A 85 -4.04 0.85 -13.62
N ALA A 86 -4.10 0.01 -12.59
CA ALA A 86 -2.91 -0.48 -11.91
C ALA A 86 -1.95 -1.16 -12.89
N SER A 87 -0.70 -0.69 -12.88
CA SER A 87 0.36 -1.17 -13.78
C SER A 87 1.58 -1.62 -12.94
N PRO A 88 1.54 -2.83 -12.36
CA PRO A 88 2.67 -3.35 -11.60
C PRO A 88 3.83 -3.68 -12.54
N THR A 89 5.05 -3.37 -12.11
CA THR A 89 6.26 -3.86 -12.76
C THR A 89 6.54 -5.28 -12.26
N THR A 90 6.58 -6.24 -13.16
CA THR A 90 6.84 -7.65 -12.84
C THR A 90 8.15 -8.09 -13.47
N VAL A 91 9.08 -8.57 -12.66
CA VAL A 91 10.36 -9.13 -13.10
C VAL A 91 10.42 -10.61 -12.71
N VAL A 92 10.68 -11.46 -13.68
CA VAL A 92 10.90 -12.90 -13.48
C VAL A 92 12.40 -13.17 -13.61
N THR A 93 13.00 -13.76 -12.61
CA THR A 93 14.43 -14.08 -12.58
C THR A 93 14.62 -15.58 -12.28
N ALA A 94 15.40 -16.26 -13.09
CA ALA A 94 15.88 -17.61 -12.75
C ALA A 94 16.92 -17.49 -11.62
N VAL A 95 16.72 -18.24 -10.56
CA VAL A 95 17.62 -18.28 -9.39
C VAL A 95 17.94 -19.72 -9.03
N THR A 96 19.06 -19.92 -8.38
CA THR A 96 19.42 -21.22 -7.79
C THR A 96 19.24 -21.09 -6.28
N ILE A 97 18.48 -22.00 -5.69
CA ILE A 97 18.35 -22.07 -4.24
C ILE A 97 19.35 -23.11 -3.73
N ASP A 98 20.27 -22.63 -2.90
CA ASP A 98 21.21 -23.47 -2.16
C ASP A 98 20.68 -23.63 -0.74
N PRO A 99 20.05 -24.78 -0.42
CA PRO A 99 19.63 -25.02 0.96
C PRO A 99 20.87 -25.20 1.82
N ALA A 100 20.93 -24.50 2.94
CA ALA A 100 22.00 -24.64 3.92
C ALA A 100 21.99 -26.08 4.50
N GLY A 101 22.63 -27.05 3.80
CA GLY A 101 22.65 -28.46 4.19
C GLY A 101 23.14 -29.37 3.06
N PRO A 102 23.10 -30.71 3.27
CA PRO A 102 23.61 -31.69 2.32
C PRO A 102 22.73 -31.89 1.05
N THR A 103 21.66 -31.12 0.92
CA THR A 103 20.77 -31.20 -0.25
C THR A 103 21.38 -30.44 -1.41
N PRO A 104 21.40 -30.97 -2.65
CA PRO A 104 21.93 -30.26 -3.80
C PRO A 104 21.09 -28.99 -4.10
N ALA A 105 21.77 -27.97 -4.59
CA ALA A 105 21.13 -26.76 -5.09
C ALA A 105 20.14 -27.09 -6.22
N PHE A 106 19.01 -26.40 -6.26
CA PHE A 106 17.98 -26.65 -7.27
C PHE A 106 17.57 -25.35 -7.99
N PRO A 107 17.18 -25.46 -9.28
CA PRO A 107 16.70 -24.32 -10.03
C PRO A 107 15.33 -23.83 -9.49
N ALA A 108 15.16 -22.52 -9.49
CA ALA A 108 13.92 -21.90 -9.05
C ALA A 108 13.62 -20.65 -9.89
N ALA A 109 12.36 -20.27 -9.95
CA ALA A 109 11.93 -19.00 -10.50
C ALA A 109 11.56 -18.04 -9.38
N GLN A 110 12.11 -16.83 -9.43
CA GLN A 110 11.78 -15.75 -8.52
C GLN A 110 10.99 -14.68 -9.27
N VAL A 111 9.83 -14.33 -8.76
CA VAL A 111 8.99 -13.26 -9.29
C VAL A 111 8.98 -12.09 -8.30
N THR A 112 9.39 -10.93 -8.79
CA THR A 112 9.35 -9.67 -8.04
C THR A 112 8.29 -8.77 -8.69
N VAL A 113 7.34 -8.31 -7.89
CA VAL A 113 6.26 -7.41 -8.31
C VAL A 113 6.39 -6.11 -7.55
N THR A 114 6.42 -5.01 -8.28
CA THR A 114 6.55 -3.66 -7.72
C THR A 114 5.40 -2.80 -8.20
N LEU A 115 4.77 -2.05 -7.28
CA LEU A 115 3.71 -1.11 -7.58
C LEU A 115 3.91 0.17 -6.77
N THR A 116 3.81 1.32 -7.43
CA THR A 116 3.76 2.61 -6.76
C THR A 116 2.34 2.89 -6.29
N HIS A 117 2.17 3.13 -5.00
CA HIS A 117 0.91 3.53 -4.38
C HIS A 117 0.97 5.00 -4.01
N SER A 118 0.04 5.81 -4.52
CA SER A 118 -0.13 7.21 -4.14
C SER A 118 -1.11 7.30 -2.98
N TYR A 119 -0.75 8.09 -1.97
CA TYR A 119 -1.63 8.34 -0.83
C TYR A 119 -2.78 9.25 -1.25
N LEU A 120 -4.01 8.88 -0.84
CA LEU A 120 -5.23 9.58 -1.20
C LEU A 120 -5.38 10.91 -0.46
N PHE A 121 -5.11 10.90 0.84
CA PHE A 121 -5.28 12.05 1.72
C PHE A 121 -3.95 12.71 2.08
N LEU A 122 -2.92 11.94 2.40
CA LEU A 122 -1.62 12.49 2.78
C LEU A 122 -0.86 13.09 1.59
N GLY A 123 -1.12 12.62 0.37
CA GLY A 123 -0.51 13.17 -0.84
C GLY A 123 -0.80 14.66 -1.02
N PRO A 124 -2.08 15.09 -1.12
CA PRO A 124 -2.44 16.51 -1.22
C PRO A 124 -1.97 17.36 -0.04
N VAL A 125 -2.05 16.82 1.18
CA VAL A 125 -1.61 17.53 2.40
C VAL A 125 -0.10 17.77 2.38
N SER A 126 0.70 16.81 1.97
CA SER A 126 2.16 16.97 1.86
C SER A 126 2.55 18.04 0.85
N GLY A 127 1.79 18.17 -0.24
CA GLY A 127 1.98 19.23 -1.25
C GLY A 127 1.80 20.63 -0.68
N LEU A 128 0.90 20.81 0.28
CA LEU A 128 0.66 22.11 0.95
C LEU A 128 1.86 22.57 1.80
N PHE A 129 2.65 21.62 2.32
CA PHE A 129 3.84 21.88 3.14
C PHE A 129 5.16 21.78 2.35
N GLY A 130 5.11 21.76 1.02
CA GLY A 130 6.30 21.69 0.17
C GLY A 130 7.00 20.33 0.15
N GLY A 131 6.38 19.28 0.68
CA GLY A 131 6.93 17.94 0.81
C GLY A 131 6.48 16.98 -0.30
N GLY A 132 7.10 17.03 -1.48
CA GLY A 132 6.81 16.08 -2.57
C GLY A 132 7.17 14.62 -2.27
N SER A 133 7.96 14.34 -1.26
CA SER A 133 8.49 13.00 -0.95
C SER A 133 7.49 12.06 -0.26
N PHE A 134 6.40 12.57 0.28
CA PHE A 134 5.39 11.79 1.02
C PHE A 134 4.11 11.54 0.23
N SER A 135 4.11 11.79 -1.09
CA SER A 135 2.91 11.62 -1.91
C SER A 135 2.67 10.18 -2.35
N SER A 136 3.68 9.34 -2.34
CA SER A 136 3.59 7.95 -2.77
C SER A 136 4.62 7.05 -2.09
N ILE A 137 4.33 5.75 -2.08
CA ILE A 137 5.24 4.70 -1.61
C ILE A 137 5.35 3.61 -2.67
N THR A 138 6.55 3.07 -2.83
CA THR A 138 6.78 1.91 -3.70
C THR A 138 6.65 0.64 -2.89
N LEU A 139 5.66 -0.18 -3.21
CA LEU A 139 5.42 -1.48 -2.62
C LEU A 139 6.11 -2.54 -3.46
N THR A 140 6.86 -3.44 -2.83
CA THR A 140 7.55 -4.54 -3.51
C THR A 140 7.23 -5.85 -2.82
N ALA A 141 6.80 -6.83 -3.60
CA ALA A 141 6.57 -8.20 -3.16
C ALA A 141 7.44 -9.16 -3.96
N ARG A 142 7.89 -10.23 -3.31
CA ARG A 142 8.77 -11.23 -3.92
C ARG A 142 8.32 -12.63 -3.54
N SER A 143 8.32 -13.51 -4.51
CA SER A 143 8.05 -14.94 -4.29
C SER A 143 9.01 -15.77 -5.11
N THR A 144 9.42 -16.92 -4.56
CA THR A 144 10.34 -17.87 -5.23
C THR A 144 9.72 -19.25 -5.16
N MET A 145 9.70 -19.95 -6.31
CA MET A 145 9.23 -21.32 -6.42
C MET A 145 10.28 -22.21 -7.10
N ARG A 146 10.38 -23.46 -6.63
CA ARG A 146 11.25 -24.48 -7.23
C ARG A 146 10.71 -24.90 -8.59
N ILE A 147 11.60 -25.08 -9.56
CA ILE A 147 11.29 -25.71 -10.84
C ILE A 147 11.45 -27.21 -10.64
N GLU A 148 10.37 -27.96 -10.80
CA GLU A 148 10.40 -29.43 -10.82
C GLU A 148 10.70 -29.87 -12.27
N SER A 149 11.82 -30.57 -12.43
CA SER A 149 12.25 -31.15 -13.70
C SER A 149 11.87 -32.63 -13.77
#